data_fd74a03b8d79f4e797f6eec68acce98e
#
_entry.id   fd74a03b8d79f4e797f6eec68acce98e
#
_cell.length_a   1.000
_cell.length_b   1.000
_cell.length_c   1.000
_cell.angle_alpha   90.00
_cell.angle_beta   90.00
_cell.angle_gamma   90.00
#
_symmetry.space_group_name_H-M   'P 1'
#
loop_
_entity.id
_entity.type
_entity.pdbx_description
1 polymer ?
#
loop_
_entity_poly.entity_id
_entity_poly.type
_entity_poly.pdbx_seq_one_letter_code
_entity_poly.pdbx_strand_id
1 'polypeptide(L)'
;MLGIAAVPYLREGDVRLSGVSDSETDRRRAWENGVRAHYDAVHQKLVEWVGPEVPLVAMGHLFVAGSSVGGAAESVSASSDEADASVYVGSLRNVSAAAFGEGWRYIALGHIHRPQAAGSNGTAWYCGSPLM
;
A
#
# COMPACT_ATOMS: atom_id res chain seq x y z
N MET A 1 -10.88 2.52 -23.07
CA MET A 1 -9.45 2.34 -22.76
C MET A 1 -9.29 2.35 -21.24
N LEU A 2 -8.31 1.63 -20.70
CA LEU A 2 -7.97 1.57 -19.27
C LEU A 2 -6.45 1.64 -19.15
N GLY A 3 -5.95 2.53 -18.28
CA GLY A 3 -4.53 2.59 -17.94
C GLY A 3 -4.22 1.69 -16.75
N ILE A 4 -3.21 0.84 -16.85
CA ILE A 4 -2.80 -0.07 -15.77
C ILE A 4 -1.34 0.16 -15.41
N ALA A 5 -1.08 0.44 -14.14
CA ALA A 5 0.25 0.50 -13.56
C ALA A 5 0.53 -0.77 -12.77
N ALA A 6 1.41 -1.62 -13.26
CA ALA A 6 1.86 -2.82 -12.55
C ALA A 6 3.08 -2.49 -11.69
N VAL A 7 2.85 -2.12 -10.44
CA VAL A 7 3.91 -1.81 -9.47
C VAL A 7 4.34 -3.11 -8.78
N PRO A 8 5.61 -3.50 -8.90
CA PRO A 8 6.12 -4.71 -8.24
C PRO A 8 6.22 -4.50 -6.72
N TYR A 9 6.59 -5.57 -6.01
CA TYR A 9 6.97 -5.47 -4.61
C TYR A 9 8.09 -4.43 -4.43
N LEU A 10 7.82 -3.43 -3.59
CA LEU A 10 8.78 -2.37 -3.28
C LEU A 10 9.59 -2.73 -2.03
N ARG A 11 10.91 -2.65 -2.15
CA ARG A 11 11.83 -2.79 -1.02
C ARG A 11 12.21 -1.41 -0.50
N GLU A 12 12.69 -1.35 0.73
CA GLU A 12 13.12 -0.09 1.35
C GLU A 12 14.16 0.65 0.48
N GLY A 13 15.08 -0.07 -0.14
CA GLY A 13 16.09 0.51 -1.03
C GLY A 13 15.53 1.09 -2.35
N ASP A 14 14.34 0.68 -2.75
CA ASP A 14 13.71 1.14 -3.99
C ASP A 14 13.01 2.49 -3.82
N VAL A 15 12.63 2.85 -2.57
CA VAL A 15 11.81 4.03 -2.26
C VAL A 15 12.38 4.93 -1.16
N ARG A 16 13.55 4.60 -0.62
CA ARG A 16 14.14 5.33 0.50
C ARG A 16 14.63 6.71 0.06
N LEU A 17 14.13 7.74 0.73
CA LEU A 17 14.67 9.09 0.62
C LEU A 17 15.98 9.20 1.45
N SER A 18 17.02 9.77 0.86
CA SER A 18 18.30 9.98 1.52
C SER A 18 18.18 10.92 2.72
N GLY A 19 18.93 10.66 3.82
CA GLY A 19 19.04 11.59 4.95
C GLY A 19 18.03 11.34 6.10
N VAL A 20 17.51 10.13 6.20
CA VAL A 20 16.58 9.79 7.29
C VAL A 20 17.33 9.53 8.59
N SER A 21 16.83 10.09 9.70
CA SER A 21 17.24 9.84 11.08
C SER A 21 17.16 8.34 11.44
N ASP A 22 17.92 7.93 12.45
CA ASP A 22 17.93 6.55 12.96
C ASP A 22 16.69 6.18 13.79
N SER A 23 15.76 7.11 14.02
CA SER A 23 14.53 6.84 14.74
C SER A 23 13.58 5.95 13.93
N GLU A 24 12.93 4.99 14.60
CA GLU A 24 11.96 4.07 13.98
C GLU A 24 10.77 4.84 13.37
N THR A 25 10.32 5.89 14.05
CA THR A 25 9.23 6.76 13.56
C THR A 25 9.61 7.47 12.26
N ASP A 26 10.84 7.98 12.18
CA ASP A 26 11.32 8.66 10.98
C ASP A 26 11.51 7.69 9.81
N ARG A 27 12.00 6.48 10.08
CA ARG A 27 12.10 5.43 9.06
C ARG A 27 10.73 5.04 8.52
N ARG A 28 9.74 4.88 9.38
CA ARG A 28 8.37 4.56 8.96
C ARG A 28 7.77 5.67 8.10
N ARG A 29 7.92 6.94 8.52
CA ARG A 29 7.48 8.09 7.70
C ARG A 29 8.20 8.17 6.36
N ALA A 30 9.50 7.95 6.35
CA ALA A 30 10.28 7.94 5.12
C ALA A 30 9.85 6.83 4.17
N TRP A 31 9.56 5.64 4.69
CA TRP A 31 9.01 4.54 3.92
C TRP A 31 7.65 4.91 3.29
N GLU A 32 6.71 5.39 4.08
CA GLU A 32 5.37 5.77 3.61
C GLU A 32 5.44 6.89 2.57
N ASN A 33 6.25 7.91 2.82
CA ASN A 33 6.48 9.00 1.87
C ASN A 33 7.15 8.51 0.58
N GLY A 34 8.09 7.58 0.67
CA GLY A 34 8.74 6.98 -0.48
C GLY A 34 7.78 6.16 -1.34
N VAL A 35 6.94 5.36 -0.72
CA VAL A 35 5.87 4.62 -1.41
C VAL A 35 4.92 5.60 -2.10
N ARG A 36 4.48 6.64 -1.40
CA ARG A 36 3.61 7.67 -1.98
C ARG A 36 4.25 8.34 -3.20
N ALA A 37 5.48 8.82 -3.06
CA ALA A 37 6.19 9.46 -4.16
C ALA A 37 6.34 8.54 -5.37
N HIS A 38 6.53 7.25 -5.15
CA HIS A 38 6.60 6.25 -6.22
C HIS A 38 5.27 6.11 -6.96
N TYR A 39 4.15 5.95 -6.24
CA TYR A 39 2.82 5.84 -6.85
C TYR A 39 2.39 7.13 -7.55
N ASP A 40 2.68 8.30 -6.98
CA ASP A 40 2.41 9.60 -7.60
C ASP A 40 3.20 9.75 -8.92
N ALA A 41 4.47 9.37 -8.95
CA ALA A 41 5.29 9.43 -10.15
C ALA A 41 4.80 8.47 -11.24
N VAL A 42 4.39 7.26 -10.86
CA VAL A 42 3.83 6.27 -11.81
C VAL A 42 2.48 6.75 -12.35
N HIS A 43 1.62 7.30 -11.49
CA HIS A 43 0.34 7.88 -11.89
C HIS A 43 0.55 8.99 -12.92
N GLN A 44 1.44 9.93 -12.63
CA GLN A 44 1.74 11.06 -13.51
C GLN A 44 2.21 10.61 -14.90
N LYS A 45 3.15 9.66 -14.95
CA LYS A 45 3.60 9.09 -16.23
C LYS A 45 2.49 8.38 -16.99
N LEU A 46 1.62 7.66 -16.28
CA LEU A 46 0.52 6.96 -16.93
C LEU A 46 -0.50 7.95 -17.52
N VAL A 47 -0.81 9.05 -16.79
CA VAL A 47 -1.65 10.14 -17.31
C VAL A 47 -1.04 10.77 -18.57
N GLU A 48 0.27 11.00 -18.57
CA GLU A 48 0.98 11.54 -19.74
C GLU A 48 0.85 10.63 -20.98
N TRP A 49 0.82 9.31 -20.78
CA TRP A 49 0.76 8.35 -21.88
C TRP A 49 -0.64 8.13 -22.42
N VAL A 50 -1.65 8.06 -21.54
CA VAL A 50 -3.00 7.63 -21.94
C VAL A 50 -4.02 8.78 -21.94
N GLY A 51 -3.68 9.91 -21.34
CA GLY A 51 -4.54 11.07 -21.17
C GLY A 51 -5.30 11.09 -19.84
N PRO A 52 -5.71 12.28 -19.37
CA PRO A 52 -6.30 12.47 -18.05
C PRO A 52 -7.71 11.89 -17.90
N GLU A 53 -8.42 11.67 -19.00
CA GLU A 53 -9.80 11.14 -19.02
C GLU A 53 -9.86 9.60 -18.95
N VAL A 54 -8.73 8.94 -19.08
CA VAL A 54 -8.67 7.49 -19.06
C VAL A 54 -8.65 7.01 -17.60
N PRO A 55 -9.58 6.11 -17.19
CA PRO A 55 -9.54 5.55 -15.84
C PRO A 55 -8.26 4.75 -15.61
N LEU A 56 -7.64 4.96 -14.46
CA LEU A 56 -6.36 4.37 -14.09
C LEU A 56 -6.52 3.35 -12.95
N VAL A 57 -5.85 2.22 -13.11
CA VAL A 57 -5.76 1.15 -12.11
C VAL A 57 -4.30 0.96 -11.71
N ALA A 58 -4.03 0.92 -10.41
CA ALA A 58 -2.74 0.50 -9.90
C ALA A 58 -2.79 -0.96 -9.44
N MET A 59 -1.66 -1.64 -9.55
CA MET A 59 -1.41 -2.92 -8.88
C MET A 59 -0.27 -2.72 -7.89
N GLY A 60 -0.25 -3.52 -6.82
CA GLY A 60 0.81 -3.45 -5.82
C GLY A 60 0.89 -4.69 -4.94
N HIS A 61 2.00 -4.83 -4.23
CA HIS A 61 2.23 -5.90 -3.28
C HIS A 61 2.75 -5.31 -1.97
N LEU A 62 1.84 -4.82 -1.14
CA LEU A 62 2.13 -4.06 0.08
C LEU A 62 1.19 -4.46 1.22
N PHE A 63 1.66 -4.34 2.46
CA PHE A 63 0.83 -4.47 3.64
C PHE A 63 0.21 -3.10 3.98
N VAL A 64 -1.10 -3.00 3.93
CA VAL A 64 -1.84 -1.78 4.28
C VAL A 64 -2.36 -1.87 5.70
N ALA A 65 -2.10 -0.85 6.51
CA ALA A 65 -2.53 -0.77 7.90
C ALA A 65 -4.07 -0.91 8.01
N GLY A 66 -4.51 -1.65 9.02
CA GLY A 66 -5.94 -1.94 9.22
C GLY A 66 -6.46 -3.15 8.45
N SER A 67 -5.62 -3.81 7.66
CA SER A 67 -5.97 -5.07 6.99
C SER A 67 -5.77 -6.28 7.92
N SER A 68 -6.65 -7.28 7.86
CA SER A 68 -6.57 -8.48 8.70
C SER A 68 -5.78 -9.60 8.03
N VAL A 69 -4.84 -10.18 8.76
CA VAL A 69 -4.01 -11.32 8.32
C VAL A 69 -4.61 -12.61 8.88
N GLY A 70 -5.54 -13.20 8.17
CA GLY A 70 -5.99 -14.60 8.31
C GLY A 70 -6.42 -15.13 9.68
N GLY A 71 -7.57 -15.84 9.72
CA GLY A 71 -7.93 -16.91 10.68
C GLY A 71 -8.28 -16.48 12.10
N ALA A 72 -9.56 -16.26 12.37
CA ALA A 72 -10.22 -15.81 13.58
C ALA A 72 -10.28 -14.28 13.73
N ALA A 73 -11.51 -13.80 13.87
CA ALA A 73 -11.84 -12.39 13.98
C ALA A 73 -11.20 -11.76 15.23
N GLU A 74 -10.03 -11.16 15.05
CA GLU A 74 -9.58 -10.11 15.95
C GLU A 74 -9.47 -8.84 15.13
N SER A 75 -10.52 -8.04 15.26
CA SER A 75 -10.49 -6.64 14.88
C SER A 75 -9.46 -5.96 15.79
N VAL A 76 -8.27 -5.72 15.27
CA VAL A 76 -7.30 -4.86 15.96
C VAL A 76 -7.84 -3.44 15.85
N SER A 77 -8.65 -3.06 16.85
CA SER A 77 -8.96 -1.68 17.10
C SER A 77 -7.64 -0.98 17.45
N ALA A 78 -7.28 0.02 16.69
CA ALA A 78 -6.14 0.86 16.96
C ALA A 78 -6.37 1.64 18.26
N SER A 79 -5.96 1.08 19.40
CA SER A 79 -5.68 1.82 20.59
C SER A 79 -4.21 2.26 20.55
N SER A 80 -3.99 3.51 20.81
CA SER A 80 -2.83 4.30 20.44
C SER A 80 -1.50 3.98 21.12
N ASP A 81 -1.38 2.96 21.94
CA ASP A 81 -0.16 2.71 22.72
C ASP A 81 0.38 1.26 22.71
N GLU A 82 -0.28 0.31 22.04
CA GLU A 82 0.19 -1.08 21.92
C GLU A 82 0.25 -1.61 20.48
N ALA A 83 0.27 -0.73 19.50
CA ALA A 83 0.26 -1.10 18.09
C ALA A 83 1.59 -1.71 17.58
N ASP A 84 2.55 -1.92 18.46
CA ASP A 84 3.91 -2.31 18.07
C ASP A 84 4.18 -3.83 18.11
N ALA A 85 3.24 -4.63 18.60
CA ALA A 85 3.45 -6.07 18.77
C ALA A 85 2.73 -6.96 17.77
N SER A 86 1.78 -6.44 17.02
CA SER A 86 0.99 -7.25 16.11
C SER A 86 1.46 -7.08 14.67
N VAL A 87 2.08 -8.10 14.19
CA VAL A 87 2.32 -8.35 12.76
C VAL A 87 3.68 -7.90 12.23
N TYR A 88 4.71 -8.28 12.93
CA TYR A 88 6.00 -8.49 12.30
C TYR A 88 5.99 -9.86 11.58
N VAL A 89 5.25 -9.98 10.52
CA VAL A 89 5.47 -11.07 9.57
C VAL A 89 6.54 -10.60 8.60
N GLY A 90 7.80 -10.77 9.02
CA GLY A 90 8.98 -10.53 8.20
C GLY A 90 9.10 -9.10 7.68
N SER A 91 9.89 -8.23 8.32
CA SER A 91 10.41 -6.91 7.83
C SER A 91 9.54 -6.03 6.92
N LEU A 92 8.27 -6.33 6.74
CA LEU A 92 7.35 -5.60 5.87
C LEU A 92 6.68 -4.48 6.67
N ARG A 93 7.09 -3.25 6.41
CA ARG A 93 6.46 -2.08 6.99
C ARG A 93 5.09 -1.86 6.39
N ASN A 94 4.10 -1.68 7.25
CA ASN A 94 2.79 -1.29 6.79
C ASN A 94 2.79 0.15 6.27
N VAL A 95 1.90 0.44 5.34
CA VAL A 95 1.60 1.78 4.85
C VAL A 95 0.13 2.10 5.09
N SER A 96 -0.22 3.38 5.20
CA SER A 96 -1.63 3.75 5.16
C SER A 96 -2.17 3.66 3.72
N ALA A 97 -3.48 3.50 3.56
CA ALA A 97 -4.10 3.55 2.23
C ALA A 97 -3.88 4.90 1.52
N ALA A 98 -3.60 5.97 2.27
CA ALA A 98 -3.24 7.27 1.72
C ALA A 98 -1.89 7.28 0.99
N ALA A 99 -1.03 6.30 1.22
CA ALA A 99 0.26 6.19 0.53
C ALA A 99 0.13 5.91 -0.97
N PHE A 100 -1.03 5.47 -1.44
CA PHE A 100 -1.25 5.31 -2.89
C PHE A 100 -1.54 6.62 -3.62
N GLY A 101 -1.74 7.74 -2.91
CA GLY A 101 -2.11 9.01 -3.54
C GLY A 101 -3.56 9.02 -4.03
N GLU A 102 -3.85 9.93 -4.95
CA GLU A 102 -5.18 10.14 -5.53
C GLU A 102 -5.20 9.84 -7.03
N GLY A 103 -6.39 9.82 -7.61
CA GLY A 103 -6.57 9.66 -9.05
C GLY A 103 -6.69 8.21 -9.54
N TRP A 104 -6.43 7.22 -8.69
CA TRP A 104 -6.66 5.83 -9.02
C TRP A 104 -8.15 5.45 -8.93
N ARG A 105 -8.68 4.85 -9.97
CA ARG A 105 -10.04 4.31 -9.97
C ARG A 105 -10.15 3.03 -9.14
N TYR A 106 -9.08 2.25 -9.12
CA TYR A 106 -8.98 1.02 -8.37
C TYR A 106 -7.52 0.67 -8.09
N ILE A 107 -7.25 0.03 -6.96
CA ILE A 107 -5.93 -0.44 -6.57
C ILE A 107 -6.05 -1.92 -6.21
N ALA A 108 -5.47 -2.77 -7.05
CA ALA A 108 -5.43 -4.22 -6.85
C ALA A 108 -4.20 -4.60 -6.03
N LEU A 109 -4.41 -5.11 -4.83
CA LEU A 109 -3.33 -5.48 -3.92
C LEU A 109 -3.15 -6.99 -3.83
N GLY A 110 -1.91 -7.43 -3.89
CA GLY A 110 -1.45 -8.72 -3.41
C GLY A 110 -0.85 -8.60 -2.02
N HIS A 111 -0.40 -9.70 -1.46
CA HIS A 111 0.22 -9.91 -0.15
C HIS A 111 -0.70 -10.57 0.87
N ILE A 112 -1.88 -10.04 1.12
CA ILE A 112 -2.83 -10.65 2.06
C ILE A 112 -3.68 -11.69 1.33
N HIS A 113 -3.73 -12.90 1.87
CA HIS A 113 -4.40 -14.04 1.26
C HIS A 113 -5.93 -14.04 1.50
N ARG A 114 -6.44 -13.12 2.28
CA ARG A 114 -7.88 -12.95 2.52
C ARG A 114 -8.43 -11.81 1.67
N PRO A 115 -9.47 -12.02 0.86
CA PRO A 115 -10.12 -10.95 0.11
C PRO A 115 -10.71 -9.91 1.07
N GLN A 116 -10.31 -8.65 0.92
CA GLN A 116 -10.78 -7.57 1.79
C GLN A 116 -10.45 -6.18 1.22
N ALA A 117 -11.21 -5.18 1.65
CA ALA A 117 -10.84 -3.79 1.40
C ALA A 117 -9.58 -3.42 2.19
N ALA A 118 -8.75 -2.57 1.61
CA ALA A 118 -7.59 -1.97 2.24
C ALA A 118 -7.86 -0.49 2.49
N GLY A 119 -8.00 -0.13 3.76
CA GLY A 119 -8.38 1.22 4.16
C GLY A 119 -9.90 1.49 4.03
N SER A 120 -10.32 2.72 4.28
CA SER A 120 -11.73 3.11 4.42
C SER A 120 -12.37 3.69 3.16
N ASN A 121 -11.58 4.03 2.14
CA ASN A 121 -12.07 4.72 0.94
C ASN A 121 -12.65 3.78 -0.15
N GLY A 122 -12.56 2.45 0.04
CA GLY A 122 -13.10 1.46 -0.90
C GLY A 122 -12.39 1.37 -2.25
N THR A 123 -11.30 2.10 -2.45
CA THR A 123 -10.56 2.11 -3.71
C THR A 123 -9.55 0.96 -3.81
N ALA A 124 -8.93 0.60 -2.70
CA ALA A 124 -7.90 -0.44 -2.63
C ALA A 124 -8.47 -1.76 -2.07
N TRP A 125 -8.11 -2.88 -2.72
CA TRP A 125 -8.60 -4.20 -2.36
C TRP A 125 -7.53 -5.27 -2.53
N TYR A 126 -7.50 -6.20 -1.58
CA TYR A 126 -6.78 -7.46 -1.71
C TYR A 126 -7.64 -8.50 -2.40
N CYS A 127 -7.13 -9.12 -3.45
CA CYS A 127 -7.84 -10.20 -4.16
C CYS A 127 -7.88 -11.51 -3.35
N GLY A 128 -6.97 -11.65 -2.38
CA GLY A 128 -6.79 -12.90 -1.65
C GLY A 128 -5.99 -13.95 -2.43
N SER A 129 -5.89 -15.16 -1.85
CA SER A 129 -5.26 -16.30 -2.52
C SER A 129 -6.23 -16.90 -3.56
N PRO A 130 -5.78 -17.18 -4.79
CA PRO A 130 -6.61 -17.84 -5.80
C PRO A 130 -6.86 -19.33 -5.51
N LEU A 131 -6.07 -19.89 -4.60
CA LEU A 131 -6.18 -21.29 -4.14
C LEU A 131 -6.47 -21.32 -2.64
N MET A 132 -7.47 -22.08 -2.25
CA MET A 132 -7.78 -22.42 -0.86
C MET A 132 -7.16 -23.75 -0.49
#